data_6a362f0ae7c09f801da696f473f8c4ab
#
_entry.id   6a362f0ae7c09f801da696f473f8c4ab
#
_cell.length_a   1.000
_cell.length_b   1.000
_cell.length_c   1.000
_cell.angle_alpha   90.00
_cell.angle_beta   90.00
_cell.angle_gamma   90.00
#
_symmetry.space_group_name_H-M   'P 1'
#
loop_
_entity.id
_entity.type
_entity.pdbx_description
1 polymer ?
#
loop_
_entity_poly.entity_id
_entity_poly.type
_entity_poly.pdbx_seq_one_letter_code
_entity_poly.pdbx_strand_id
1 'polypeptide(L)'
;QEMMRHPRWDSISMSLHHYDVSKLSELYGCRIPEKAFDFEGIDLQKVNSSCNLVKGYIDNAEESHKMLDFNLDLGIPRVGFVALMKVNDYCREHFVDLEDIHLDSIPHVYFTKSMNRGSDCKCSNYLYNRDLKILEIYMRNYANPNYCESSLVYDGEYLRQGFHQDNIIY
;
A
#
# COMPACT_ATOMS: atom_id res chain seq x y z
N GLN A 1 0.64 19.49 0.69
CA GLN A 1 -0.42 19.59 1.70
C GLN A 1 -1.53 20.57 1.30
N GLU A 2 -1.24 21.76 0.76
CA GLU A 2 -2.28 22.71 0.31
C GLU A 2 -3.23 22.08 -0.71
N MET A 3 -2.69 21.34 -1.66
CA MET A 3 -3.48 20.61 -2.66
C MET A 3 -4.40 19.57 -2.02
N MET A 4 -3.96 18.87 -0.96
CA MET A 4 -4.75 17.85 -0.26
C MET A 4 -5.97 18.41 0.49
N ARG A 5 -5.97 19.71 0.81
CA ARG A 5 -7.09 20.41 1.46
C ARG A 5 -8.22 20.80 0.52
N HIS A 6 -8.06 20.57 -0.78
CA HIS A 6 -9.06 20.96 -1.76
C HIS A 6 -10.33 20.11 -1.62
N PRO A 7 -11.54 20.72 -1.45
CA PRO A 7 -12.76 19.99 -1.11
C PRO A 7 -13.27 19.04 -2.20
N ARG A 8 -12.81 19.20 -3.43
CA ARG A 8 -13.23 18.37 -4.57
C ARG A 8 -12.53 17.01 -4.66
N TRP A 9 -11.55 16.75 -3.79
CA TRP A 9 -10.94 15.41 -3.74
C TRP A 9 -11.88 14.42 -3.07
N ASP A 10 -12.19 13.33 -3.74
CA ASP A 10 -12.95 12.21 -3.19
C ASP A 10 -12.05 11.21 -2.48
N SER A 11 -10.82 11.05 -2.96
CA SER A 11 -9.83 10.16 -2.39
C SER A 11 -8.42 10.66 -2.68
N ILE A 12 -7.51 10.44 -1.73
CA ILE A 12 -6.09 10.76 -1.82
C ILE A 12 -5.32 9.49 -1.50
N SER A 13 -4.48 9.04 -2.43
CA SER A 13 -3.53 7.95 -2.16
C SER A 13 -2.17 8.53 -1.81
N MET A 14 -1.67 8.18 -0.63
CA MET A 14 -0.38 8.61 -0.13
C MET A 14 0.58 7.42 -0.08
N SER A 15 1.70 7.52 -0.79
CA SER A 15 2.78 6.54 -0.65
C SER A 15 3.45 6.72 0.71
N LEU A 16 3.38 5.69 1.54
CA LEU A 16 3.94 5.68 2.89
C LEU A 16 4.55 4.28 3.13
N HIS A 17 5.83 4.13 2.80
CA HIS A 17 6.47 2.83 2.72
C HIS A 17 7.15 2.40 4.03
N HIS A 18 7.18 3.26 5.04
CA HIS A 18 7.69 2.94 6.37
C HIS A 18 7.13 3.91 7.44
N TYR A 19 6.98 3.45 8.67
CA TYR A 19 6.58 4.26 9.83
C TYR A 19 7.75 5.06 10.42
N ASP A 20 9.00 4.57 10.29
CA ASP A 20 10.21 5.27 10.69
C ASP A 20 10.65 6.24 9.59
N VAL A 21 10.74 7.54 9.94
CA VAL A 21 11.08 8.62 9.00
C VAL A 21 12.48 8.48 8.42
N SER A 22 13.43 7.90 9.18
CA SER A 22 14.80 7.67 8.70
C SER A 22 14.82 6.61 7.61
N LYS A 23 14.16 5.47 7.87
CA LYS A 23 14.01 4.38 6.88
C LYS A 23 13.18 4.81 5.67
N LEU A 24 12.15 5.63 5.88
CA LEU A 24 11.37 6.20 4.79
C LEU A 24 12.21 7.13 3.91
N SER A 25 13.07 7.94 4.53
CA SER A 25 14.01 8.82 3.80
C SER A 25 15.03 8.03 2.99
N GLU A 26 15.50 6.90 3.53
CA GLU A 26 16.38 5.96 2.82
C GLU A 26 15.69 5.36 1.59
N LEU A 27 14.47 4.84 1.75
CA LEU A 27 13.67 4.28 0.66
C LEU A 27 13.39 5.28 -0.46
N TYR A 28 13.16 6.54 -0.12
CA TYR A 28 12.91 7.59 -1.12
C TYR A 28 14.19 8.22 -1.69
N GLY A 29 15.35 7.94 -1.11
CA GLY A 29 16.60 8.56 -1.50
C GLY A 29 16.64 10.08 -1.23
N CYS A 30 15.79 10.58 -0.34
CA CYS A 30 15.72 11.99 0.00
C CYS A 30 15.25 12.20 1.45
N ARG A 31 15.62 13.32 2.06
CA ARG A 31 15.20 13.67 3.41
C ARG A 31 13.69 13.95 3.44
N ILE A 32 12.97 13.25 4.30
CA ILE A 32 11.56 13.53 4.59
C ILE A 32 11.52 14.67 5.62
N PRO A 33 10.76 15.76 5.35
CA PRO A 33 10.62 16.86 6.31
C PRO A 33 9.88 16.40 7.58
N GLU A 34 10.24 16.96 8.75
CA GLU A 34 9.56 16.67 10.02
C GLU A 34 8.03 16.92 9.97
N LYS A 35 7.60 17.91 9.17
CA LYS A 35 6.19 18.25 8.96
C LYS A 35 5.51 17.40 7.88
N ALA A 36 6.12 16.33 7.37
CA ALA A 36 5.52 15.50 6.33
C ALA A 36 4.21 14.86 6.77
N PHE A 37 4.09 14.58 8.07
CA PHE A 37 2.90 13.97 8.70
C PHE A 37 2.03 14.96 9.46
N ASP A 38 2.20 16.26 9.22
CA ASP A 38 1.26 17.28 9.71
C ASP A 38 0.06 17.36 8.77
N PHE A 39 -1.03 16.74 9.19
CA PHE A 39 -2.29 16.67 8.43
C PHE A 39 -3.34 17.69 8.89
N GLU A 40 -2.93 18.76 9.57
CA GLU A 40 -3.87 19.79 10.02
C GLU A 40 -4.72 20.32 8.85
N GLY A 41 -6.04 20.28 9.02
CA GLY A 41 -7.02 20.73 8.03
C GLY A 41 -7.19 19.79 6.82
N ILE A 42 -6.68 18.56 6.89
CA ILE A 42 -6.92 17.50 5.88
C ILE A 42 -7.97 16.53 6.41
N ASP A 43 -8.97 16.23 5.58
CA ASP A 43 -9.96 15.18 5.87
C ASP A 43 -9.31 13.80 5.68
N LEU A 44 -8.81 13.23 6.76
CA LEU A 44 -8.12 11.94 6.72
C LEU A 44 -9.03 10.77 6.33
N GLN A 45 -10.35 10.90 6.42
CA GLN A 45 -11.28 9.88 5.92
C GLN A 45 -11.17 9.66 4.41
N LYS A 46 -10.61 10.62 3.70
CA LYS A 46 -10.33 10.55 2.26
C LYS A 46 -8.93 10.02 1.92
N VAL A 47 -8.07 9.84 2.92
CA VAL A 47 -6.68 9.41 2.73
C VAL A 47 -6.58 7.89 2.81
N ASN A 48 -5.87 7.32 1.84
CA ASN A 48 -5.43 5.93 1.85
C ASN A 48 -3.90 5.93 1.85
N SER A 49 -3.26 5.22 2.75
CA SER A 49 -1.82 4.98 2.65
C SER A 49 -1.54 3.75 1.79
N SER A 50 -0.47 3.80 1.02
CA SER A 50 0.04 2.69 0.23
C SER A 50 1.47 2.38 0.64
N CYS A 51 1.71 1.18 1.14
CA CYS A 51 3.00 0.67 1.60
C CYS A 51 3.48 -0.43 0.67
N ASN A 52 4.54 -0.18 -0.08
CA ASN A 52 5.24 -1.24 -0.78
C ASN A 52 5.98 -2.11 0.23
N LEU A 53 5.78 -3.42 0.12
CA LEU A 53 6.50 -4.40 0.91
C LEU A 53 7.91 -4.56 0.32
N VAL A 54 8.91 -4.26 1.13
CA VAL A 54 10.31 -4.27 0.72
C VAL A 54 11.11 -5.05 1.75
N LYS A 55 11.86 -6.04 1.31
CA LYS A 55 12.71 -6.88 2.17
C LYS A 55 13.73 -6.02 2.92
N GLY A 56 13.81 -6.23 4.23
CA GLY A 56 14.63 -5.44 5.15
C GLY A 56 13.91 -4.19 5.71
N TYR A 57 12.66 -3.93 5.30
CA TYR A 57 11.82 -2.84 5.78
C TYR A 57 10.49 -3.39 6.32
N ILE A 58 9.40 -3.26 5.58
CA ILE A 58 8.12 -3.87 5.96
C ILE A 58 8.03 -5.21 5.24
N ASP A 59 8.49 -6.28 5.87
CA ASP A 59 8.65 -7.60 5.26
C ASP A 59 8.19 -8.77 6.14
N ASN A 60 7.61 -8.48 7.32
CA ASN A 60 7.15 -9.48 8.27
C ASN A 60 5.98 -8.97 9.11
N ALA A 61 5.38 -9.83 9.94
CA ALA A 61 4.23 -9.49 10.77
C ALA A 61 4.53 -8.37 11.78
N GLU A 62 5.71 -8.36 12.41
CA GLU A 62 6.08 -7.37 13.43
C GLU A 62 6.18 -5.97 12.82
N GLU A 63 6.91 -5.82 11.72
CA GLU A 63 7.07 -4.54 11.04
C GLU A 63 5.73 -4.07 10.44
N SER A 64 4.93 -5.00 9.93
CA SER A 64 3.57 -4.70 9.44
C SER A 64 2.65 -4.22 10.57
N HIS A 65 2.73 -4.83 11.75
CA HIS A 65 1.96 -4.40 12.93
C HIS A 65 2.31 -2.96 13.33
N LYS A 66 3.60 -2.61 13.40
CA LYS A 66 4.05 -1.23 13.67
C LYS A 66 3.52 -0.25 12.61
N MET A 67 3.48 -0.67 11.35
CA MET A 67 2.92 0.13 10.26
C MET A 67 1.41 0.34 10.39
N LEU A 68 0.67 -0.69 10.85
CA LEU A 68 -0.77 -0.57 11.15
C LEU A 68 -1.01 0.42 12.29
N ASP A 69 -0.27 0.29 13.39
CA ASP A 69 -0.33 1.20 14.54
C ASP A 69 -0.06 2.64 14.12
N PHE A 70 0.99 2.85 13.35
CA PHE A 70 1.35 4.19 12.86
C PHE A 70 0.24 4.84 12.02
N ASN A 71 -0.37 4.09 11.08
CA ASN A 71 -1.49 4.62 10.31
C ASN A 71 -2.70 4.96 11.20
N LEU A 72 -3.00 4.09 12.15
CA LEU A 72 -4.12 4.28 13.07
C LEU A 72 -3.91 5.50 13.98
N ASP A 73 -2.67 5.72 14.44
CA ASP A 73 -2.29 6.88 15.26
C ASP A 73 -2.34 8.19 14.47
N LEU A 74 -2.00 8.16 13.19
CA LEU A 74 -2.19 9.28 12.28
C LEU A 74 -3.67 9.56 11.98
N GLY A 75 -4.58 8.61 12.24
CA GLY A 75 -6.00 8.72 11.91
C GLY A 75 -6.33 8.38 10.46
N ILE A 76 -5.43 7.71 9.74
CA ILE A 76 -5.65 7.25 8.37
C ILE A 76 -6.47 5.95 8.43
N PRO A 77 -7.65 5.89 7.79
CA PRO A 77 -8.57 4.76 7.96
C PRO A 77 -8.24 3.54 7.09
N ARG A 78 -7.31 3.67 6.15
CA ARG A 78 -7.03 2.62 5.16
C ARG A 78 -5.55 2.53 4.82
N VAL A 79 -5.02 1.30 4.79
CA VAL A 79 -3.66 0.99 4.36
C VAL A 79 -3.65 -0.13 3.32
N GLY A 80 -2.92 0.06 2.25
CA GLY A 80 -2.63 -0.97 1.26
C GLY A 80 -1.20 -1.49 1.43
N PHE A 81 -1.02 -2.78 1.68
CA PHE A 81 0.26 -3.47 1.53
C PHE A 81 0.37 -4.02 0.11
N VAL A 82 1.39 -3.61 -0.60
CA VAL A 82 1.55 -3.89 -2.02
C VAL A 82 2.87 -4.62 -2.27
N ALA A 83 2.81 -5.81 -2.84
CA ALA A 83 4.02 -6.51 -3.27
C ALA A 83 4.68 -5.77 -4.44
N LEU A 84 6.02 -5.71 -4.44
CA LEU A 84 6.78 -5.07 -5.53
C LEU A 84 6.50 -5.76 -6.87
N MET A 85 6.37 -4.99 -7.93
CA MET A 85 6.44 -5.51 -9.28
C MET A 85 7.90 -5.83 -9.62
N LYS A 86 8.17 -7.05 -10.12
CA LYS A 86 9.54 -7.54 -10.39
C LYS A 86 10.13 -6.96 -11.69
N VAL A 87 10.07 -5.62 -11.84
CA VAL A 87 10.44 -4.92 -13.09
C VAL A 87 11.94 -4.74 -13.28
N ASN A 88 12.74 -4.77 -12.21
CA ASN A 88 14.20 -4.63 -12.24
C ASN A 88 14.85 -5.55 -11.20
N ASP A 89 16.19 -5.55 -11.14
CA ASP A 89 16.94 -6.42 -10.22
C ASP A 89 16.69 -6.06 -8.77
N TYR A 90 16.65 -4.77 -8.43
CA TYR A 90 16.31 -4.31 -7.09
C TYR A 90 14.94 -4.84 -6.63
N CYS A 91 13.91 -4.69 -7.47
CA CYS A 91 12.58 -5.17 -7.14
C CYS A 91 12.50 -6.71 -7.01
N ARG A 92 13.33 -7.44 -7.77
CA ARG A 92 13.43 -8.91 -7.66
C ARG A 92 14.12 -9.35 -6.37
N GLU A 93 15.22 -8.69 -6.01
CA GLU A 93 16.02 -9.00 -4.82
C GLU A 93 15.27 -8.66 -3.52
N HIS A 94 14.52 -7.55 -3.52
CA HIS A 94 13.80 -7.06 -2.36
C HIS A 94 12.30 -7.41 -2.35
N PHE A 95 11.91 -8.34 -3.20
CA PHE A 95 10.52 -8.82 -3.27
C PHE A 95 10.13 -9.54 -1.97
N VAL A 96 8.92 -9.23 -1.50
CA VAL A 96 8.25 -9.89 -0.37
C VAL A 96 6.93 -10.45 -0.88
N ASP A 97 6.69 -11.75 -0.66
CA ASP A 97 5.38 -12.33 -0.95
C ASP A 97 4.35 -11.87 0.09
N LEU A 98 3.10 -11.73 -0.31
CA LEU A 98 2.02 -11.34 0.61
C LEU A 98 1.84 -12.35 1.74
N GLU A 99 2.11 -13.64 1.48
CA GLU A 99 1.99 -14.70 2.49
C GLU A 99 3.05 -14.60 3.58
N ASP A 100 4.24 -14.06 3.27
CA ASP A 100 5.34 -13.91 4.23
C ASP A 100 5.02 -12.87 5.32
N ILE A 101 4.04 -12.00 5.09
CA ILE A 101 3.61 -10.98 6.05
C ILE A 101 2.86 -11.56 7.24
N HIS A 102 2.16 -12.70 7.07
CA HIS A 102 1.42 -13.38 8.14
C HIS A 102 0.49 -12.46 8.96
N LEU A 103 -0.33 -11.64 8.28
CA LEU A 103 -1.24 -10.68 8.92
C LEU A 103 -2.20 -11.34 9.92
N ASP A 104 -2.56 -12.59 9.69
CA ASP A 104 -3.41 -13.41 10.57
C ASP A 104 -2.76 -13.74 11.92
N SER A 105 -1.44 -13.59 12.05
CA SER A 105 -0.70 -13.73 13.30
C SER A 105 -0.69 -12.44 14.15
N ILE A 106 -1.09 -11.30 13.59
CA ILE A 106 -1.11 -10.01 14.29
C ILE A 106 -2.37 -9.93 15.17
N PRO A 107 -2.24 -9.60 16.46
CA PRO A 107 -3.39 -9.44 17.34
C PRO A 107 -4.40 -8.42 16.79
N HIS A 108 -5.68 -8.75 16.90
CA HIS A 108 -6.80 -7.89 16.47
C HIS A 108 -6.84 -7.58 14.97
N VAL A 109 -6.11 -8.34 14.14
CA VAL A 109 -6.28 -8.36 12.69
C VAL A 109 -7.22 -9.48 12.31
N TYR A 110 -8.23 -9.17 11.52
CA TYR A 110 -9.29 -10.10 11.13
C TYR A 110 -9.41 -10.14 9.61
N PHE A 111 -9.33 -11.34 9.04
CA PHE A 111 -9.62 -11.55 7.63
C PHE A 111 -11.08 -11.19 7.32
N THR A 112 -11.32 -10.48 6.23
CA THR A 112 -12.68 -10.12 5.82
C THR A 112 -13.04 -10.70 4.46
N LYS A 113 -12.11 -10.69 3.49
CA LYS A 113 -12.44 -11.04 2.12
C LYS A 113 -11.20 -11.46 1.32
N SER A 114 -11.31 -12.57 0.60
CA SER A 114 -10.39 -12.88 -0.49
C SER A 114 -10.79 -12.10 -1.75
N MET A 115 -9.82 -11.51 -2.40
CA MET A 115 -9.99 -10.85 -3.68
C MET A 115 -9.58 -11.78 -4.85
N ASN A 116 -9.31 -13.04 -4.55
CA ASN A 116 -8.84 -14.03 -5.49
C ASN A 116 -10.00 -14.45 -6.42
N ARG A 117 -10.08 -13.84 -7.59
CA ARG A 117 -11.11 -14.12 -8.61
C ARG A 117 -10.69 -15.28 -9.53
N GLY A 118 -10.30 -16.41 -8.94
CA GLY A 118 -9.82 -17.57 -9.70
C GLY A 118 -8.38 -17.46 -10.20
N SER A 119 -7.67 -16.42 -9.77
CA SER A 119 -6.24 -16.23 -9.98
C SER A 119 -5.48 -16.50 -8.67
N ASP A 120 -4.25 -16.93 -8.73
CA ASP A 120 -3.40 -17.20 -7.56
C ASP A 120 -2.72 -15.91 -7.02
N CYS A 121 -3.45 -14.78 -7.01
CA CYS A 121 -2.88 -13.48 -6.65
C CYS A 121 -2.66 -13.29 -5.16
N LYS A 122 -3.31 -14.11 -4.32
CA LYS A 122 -3.28 -14.00 -2.85
C LYS A 122 -3.74 -12.64 -2.31
N CYS A 123 -4.40 -11.83 -3.16
CA CYS A 123 -4.96 -10.56 -2.74
C CYS A 123 -6.12 -10.78 -1.75
N SER A 124 -6.13 -10.03 -0.66
CA SER A 124 -7.10 -10.16 0.42
C SER A 124 -7.32 -8.84 1.14
N ASN A 125 -8.40 -8.76 1.90
CA ASN A 125 -8.69 -7.64 2.76
C ASN A 125 -8.82 -8.11 4.20
N TYR A 126 -8.40 -7.24 5.12
CA TYR A 126 -8.48 -7.45 6.56
C TYR A 126 -8.98 -6.18 7.25
N LEU A 127 -9.32 -6.31 8.51
CA LEU A 127 -9.57 -5.20 9.43
C LEU A 127 -8.62 -5.32 10.62
N TYR A 128 -8.05 -4.21 11.03
CA TYR A 128 -7.32 -4.08 12.28
C TYR A 128 -8.12 -3.22 13.24
N ASN A 129 -8.31 -3.70 14.47
CA ASN A 129 -9.10 -3.01 15.49
C ASN A 129 -8.24 -2.76 16.73
N ARG A 130 -8.08 -1.49 17.13
CA ARG A 130 -7.38 -1.09 18.35
C ARG A 130 -8.10 0.12 18.96
N ASP A 131 -8.43 0.04 20.24
CA ASP A 131 -9.02 1.16 21.01
C ASP A 131 -10.28 1.77 20.36
N LEU A 132 -11.20 0.93 19.88
CA LEU A 132 -12.42 1.30 19.16
C LEU A 132 -12.20 1.99 17.80
N LYS A 133 -10.95 2.05 17.33
CA LYS A 133 -10.63 2.51 15.99
C LYS A 133 -10.48 1.32 15.06
N ILE A 134 -10.91 1.48 13.83
CA ILE A 134 -10.86 0.45 12.79
C ILE A 134 -10.00 0.96 11.64
N LEU A 135 -9.05 0.12 11.19
CA LEU A 135 -8.22 0.34 10.02
C LEU A 135 -8.52 -0.76 8.99
N GLU A 136 -8.88 -0.36 7.79
CA GLU A 136 -9.03 -1.29 6.66
C GLU A 136 -7.68 -1.60 6.04
N ILE A 137 -7.40 -2.89 5.81
CA ILE A 137 -6.15 -3.36 5.23
C ILE A 137 -6.42 -4.03 3.88
N TYR A 138 -5.67 -3.63 2.88
CA TYR A 138 -5.72 -4.19 1.53
C TYR A 138 -4.38 -4.81 1.17
N MET A 139 -4.34 -6.14 1.00
CA MET A 139 -3.17 -6.85 0.45
C MET A 139 -3.31 -6.93 -1.06
N ARG A 140 -2.34 -6.42 -1.80
CA ARG A 140 -2.39 -6.36 -3.28
C ARG A 140 -1.08 -6.85 -3.89
N ASN A 141 -1.23 -7.73 -4.87
CA ASN A 141 -0.10 -8.26 -5.64
C ASN A 141 -0.26 -7.89 -7.11
N TYR A 142 0.55 -6.96 -7.57
CA TYR A 142 0.64 -6.56 -8.97
C TYR A 142 1.85 -7.18 -9.69
N ALA A 143 2.56 -8.10 -9.01
CA ALA A 143 3.77 -8.72 -9.55
C ALA A 143 3.48 -9.68 -10.72
N ASN A 144 2.25 -10.17 -10.83
CA ASN A 144 1.83 -11.04 -11.92
C ASN A 144 0.87 -10.28 -12.87
N PRO A 145 1.18 -10.23 -14.17
CA PRO A 145 0.37 -9.53 -15.18
C PRO A 145 -1.09 -10.01 -15.22
N ASN A 146 -1.34 -11.27 -14.92
CA ASN A 146 -2.67 -11.87 -14.97
C ASN A 146 -3.57 -11.47 -13.80
N TYR A 147 -3.05 -10.76 -12.78
CA TYR A 147 -3.80 -10.44 -11.57
C TYR A 147 -4.62 -9.16 -11.65
N CYS A 148 -4.22 -8.25 -12.52
CA CYS A 148 -4.85 -6.93 -12.66
C CYS A 148 -5.47 -6.73 -14.04
N GLU A 149 -6.14 -7.72 -14.59
CA GLU A 149 -6.82 -7.65 -15.90
C GLU A 149 -7.87 -6.52 -15.98
N SER A 150 -8.32 -5.99 -14.84
CA SER A 150 -9.29 -4.91 -14.80
C SER A 150 -8.67 -3.50 -14.76
N SER A 151 -7.35 -3.39 -14.66
CA SER A 151 -6.68 -2.10 -14.60
C SER A 151 -6.33 -1.61 -16.00
N LEU A 152 -6.77 -0.41 -16.34
CA LEU A 152 -6.36 0.28 -17.54
C LEU A 152 -5.30 1.32 -17.17
N VAL A 153 -4.18 1.30 -17.86
CA VAL A 153 -3.06 2.22 -17.68
C VAL A 153 -2.81 2.98 -18.95
N TYR A 154 -2.87 4.30 -18.88
CA TYR A 154 -2.45 5.18 -19.97
C TYR A 154 -1.06 5.74 -19.65
N ASP A 155 -0.08 5.46 -20.49
CA ASP A 155 1.32 5.85 -20.29
C ASP A 155 1.71 7.17 -20.98
N GLY A 156 0.71 7.85 -21.55
CA GLY A 156 0.89 9.08 -22.33
C GLY A 156 0.84 8.85 -23.85
N GLU A 157 0.98 7.63 -24.30
CA GLU A 157 0.96 7.23 -25.72
C GLU A 157 -0.05 6.11 -25.98
N TYR A 158 -0.07 5.07 -25.14
CA TYR A 158 -0.91 3.88 -25.30
C TYR A 158 -1.80 3.61 -24.09
N LEU A 159 -2.99 3.08 -24.36
CA LEU A 159 -3.85 2.48 -23.36
C LEU A 159 -3.52 1.00 -23.24
N ARG A 160 -3.16 0.54 -22.05
CA ARG A 160 -2.73 -0.82 -21.76
C ARG A 160 -3.65 -1.49 -20.76
N GLN A 161 -3.79 -2.80 -20.88
CA GLN A 161 -4.41 -3.60 -19.86
C GLN A 161 -3.34 -4.02 -18.83
N GLY A 162 -3.47 -3.53 -17.59
CA GLY A 162 -2.47 -3.74 -16.55
C GLY A 162 -1.22 -2.86 -16.72
N PHE A 163 -0.15 -3.22 -15.99
CA PHE A 163 1.10 -2.46 -15.94
C PHE A 163 2.18 -3.00 -16.89
N HIS A 164 1.85 -3.92 -17.78
CA HIS A 164 2.80 -4.55 -18.69
C HIS A 164 2.82 -3.86 -20.06
N GLN A 165 4.03 -3.70 -20.60
CA GLN A 165 4.26 -2.97 -21.85
C GLN A 165 3.63 -3.66 -23.08
N ASP A 166 3.42 -4.97 -23.01
CA ASP A 166 2.97 -5.76 -24.18
C ASP A 166 1.45 -5.81 -24.35
N ASN A 167 0.67 -5.38 -23.35
CA ASN A 167 -0.79 -5.45 -23.38
C ASN A 167 -1.43 -4.16 -23.88
N ILE A 168 -1.08 -3.71 -25.09
CA ILE A 168 -1.66 -2.53 -25.72
C ILE A 168 -3.10 -2.85 -26.16
N ILE A 169 -4.06 -2.02 -25.74
CA ILE A 169 -5.48 -2.11 -26.12
C ILE A 169 -5.78 -1.08 -27.20
N TYR A 170 -5.16 0.12 -27.09
CA TYR A 170 -5.39 1.25 -27.99
C TYR A 170 -4.18 2.17 -28.03
#